data_eab5c19668dcba897117c2f4b70e8a79
#
_entry.id   eab5c19668dcba897117c2f4b70e8a79
#
_cell.length_a   1.000
_cell.length_b   1.000
_cell.length_c   1.000
_cell.angle_alpha   90.00
_cell.angle_beta   90.00
_cell.angle_gamma   90.00
#
_symmetry.space_group_name_H-M   'P 1'
#
loop_
_entity.id
_entity.type
_entity.pdbx_description
1 polymer ?
#
loop_
_entity_poly.entity_id
_entity_poly.type
_entity_poly.pdbx_seq_one_letter_code
_entity_poly.pdbx_strand_id
1 'polypeptide(L)'
;LNTSGAEKSLPVLINQRRVIKKGTNIYVFLEVSDETGIIDVSVPLELYDAKKLLFKENSLAMIKGNVVADDYRKDNVDNVGIKIRASDISPIDIARSETSSKITLNIDRPQLEALENSVVEELLKLNANNGVEVYLNFEDNDLNLSSKIKVDSFKISLEDSTFEKLDKLFGEENYTLA
;
A
#
# COMPACT_ATOMS: atom_id res chain seq x y z
N LEU A 1 19.32 -18.52 9.36
CA LEU A 1 18.12 -17.80 8.91
C LEU A 1 16.90 -18.65 9.20
N ASN A 2 16.15 -18.31 10.27
CA ASN A 2 14.90 -18.99 10.62
C ASN A 2 13.86 -18.61 9.58
N THR A 3 13.64 -19.45 8.59
CA THR A 3 12.63 -19.30 7.53
C THR A 3 11.28 -19.90 7.91
N SER A 4 10.96 -20.03 9.19
CA SER A 4 9.67 -20.54 9.61
C SER A 4 8.68 -19.40 9.85
N GLY A 5 7.98 -19.00 8.82
CA GLY A 5 6.56 -19.13 8.77
C GLY A 5 5.71 -18.04 9.37
N ALA A 6 6.18 -16.84 9.70
CA ALA A 6 5.22 -15.74 9.91
C ALA A 6 4.76 -15.23 8.55
N GLU A 7 3.47 -15.27 8.31
CA GLU A 7 2.85 -14.66 7.16
C GLU A 7 3.20 -13.17 7.11
N LYS A 8 3.62 -12.69 5.94
CA LYS A 8 3.99 -11.30 5.69
C LYS A 8 3.00 -10.67 4.73
N SER A 9 2.71 -9.39 4.96
CA SER A 9 1.97 -8.55 4.03
C SER A 9 2.94 -7.58 3.37
N LEU A 10 2.97 -7.56 2.05
CA LEU A 10 3.93 -6.79 1.26
C LEU A 10 3.19 -5.97 0.21
N PRO A 11 3.32 -4.63 0.23
CA PRO A 11 2.89 -3.80 -0.88
C PRO A 11 3.88 -3.98 -2.03
N VAL A 12 3.39 -4.33 -3.21
CA VAL A 12 4.24 -4.65 -4.35
C VAL A 12 3.66 -4.13 -5.66
N LEU A 13 4.54 -3.83 -6.60
CA LEU A 13 4.21 -3.68 -8.01
C LEU A 13 4.33 -5.05 -8.70
N ILE A 14 3.29 -5.49 -9.38
CA ILE A 14 3.31 -6.70 -10.19
C ILE A 14 3.96 -6.38 -11.53
N ASN A 15 5.23 -6.78 -11.70
CA ASN A 15 5.98 -6.52 -12.93
C ASN A 15 5.55 -7.47 -14.05
N GLN A 16 5.49 -8.77 -13.74
CA GLN A 16 5.19 -9.80 -14.72
C GLN A 16 4.37 -10.94 -14.10
N ARG A 17 3.49 -11.52 -14.89
CA ARG A 17 2.73 -12.73 -14.55
C ARG A 17 3.05 -13.85 -15.54
N ARG A 18 3.44 -15.00 -15.03
CA ARG A 18 3.73 -16.20 -15.82
C ARG A 18 2.78 -17.34 -15.41
N VAL A 19 2.05 -17.87 -16.39
CA VAL A 19 1.20 -19.05 -16.19
C VAL A 19 1.80 -20.20 -16.98
N ILE A 20 2.26 -21.22 -16.28
CA ILE A 20 2.97 -22.37 -16.87
C ILE A 20 2.07 -23.59 -16.75
N LYS A 21 1.77 -24.22 -17.88
CA LYS A 21 1.06 -25.49 -17.93
C LYS A 21 2.03 -26.64 -18.12
N LYS A 22 2.07 -27.59 -17.18
CA LYS A 22 2.91 -28.77 -17.25
C LYS A 22 2.05 -30.02 -17.05
N GLY A 23 1.70 -30.68 -18.16
CA GLY A 23 0.71 -31.75 -18.16
C GLY A 23 -0.68 -31.23 -17.76
N THR A 24 -1.27 -31.82 -16.72
CA THR A 24 -2.56 -31.38 -16.13
C THR A 24 -2.41 -30.25 -15.12
N ASN A 25 -1.19 -29.95 -14.67
CA ASN A 25 -0.94 -28.97 -13.63
C ASN A 25 -0.71 -27.58 -14.23
N ILE A 26 -1.27 -26.57 -13.57
CA ILE A 26 -1.07 -25.17 -13.89
C ILE A 26 -0.34 -24.52 -12.72
N TYR A 27 0.72 -23.79 -13.02
CA TYR A 27 1.54 -23.05 -12.06
C TYR A 27 1.47 -21.58 -12.40
N VAL A 28 1.23 -20.76 -11.41
CA VAL A 28 1.19 -19.30 -11.55
C VAL A 28 2.31 -18.67 -10.74
N PHE A 29 3.10 -17.86 -11.41
CA PHE A 29 4.19 -17.11 -10.82
C PHE A 29 4.04 -15.64 -11.16
N LEU A 30 4.41 -14.80 -10.21
CA LEU A 30 4.56 -13.37 -10.41
C LEU A 30 6.03 -13.02 -10.17
N GLU A 31 6.50 -12.05 -10.93
CA GLU A 31 7.65 -11.25 -10.55
C GLU A 31 7.12 -9.94 -9.98
N VAL A 32 7.48 -9.63 -8.75
CA VAL A 32 7.02 -8.43 -8.07
C VAL A 32 8.21 -7.64 -7.54
N SER A 33 8.02 -6.33 -7.44
CA SER A 33 9.04 -5.43 -6.88
C SER A 33 8.45 -4.48 -5.86
N ASP A 34 9.30 -4.03 -4.96
CA ASP A 34 9.13 -2.88 -4.10
C ASP A 34 10.38 -1.98 -4.20
N GLU A 35 10.50 -0.97 -3.32
CA GLU A 35 11.65 -0.06 -3.28
C GLU A 35 12.98 -0.78 -2.93
N THR A 36 12.92 -1.97 -2.35
CA THR A 36 14.09 -2.71 -1.87
C THR A 36 14.61 -3.74 -2.88
N GLY A 37 13.76 -4.18 -3.83
CA GLY A 37 14.19 -5.14 -4.83
C GLY A 37 13.07 -5.90 -5.52
N ILE A 38 13.44 -7.01 -6.15
CA ILE A 38 12.56 -7.87 -6.95
C ILE A 38 12.53 -9.26 -6.32
N ILE A 39 11.34 -9.88 -6.24
CA ILE A 39 11.18 -11.24 -5.74
C ILE A 39 10.13 -12.00 -6.56
N ASP A 40 10.33 -13.32 -6.67
CA ASP A 40 9.33 -14.20 -7.29
C ASP A 40 8.25 -14.61 -6.25
N VAL A 41 7.02 -14.65 -6.72
CA VAL A 41 5.85 -15.10 -5.92
C VAL A 41 5.21 -16.28 -6.62
N SER A 42 5.05 -17.40 -5.92
CA SER A 42 4.23 -18.53 -6.35
C SER A 42 2.80 -18.34 -5.87
N VAL A 43 1.83 -18.45 -6.78
CA VAL A 43 0.41 -18.25 -6.48
C VAL A 43 -0.33 -19.59 -6.61
N PRO A 44 -1.03 -20.06 -5.55
CA PRO A 44 -1.92 -21.20 -5.64
C PRO A 44 -3.00 -20.98 -6.72
N LEU A 45 -3.33 -22.02 -7.48
CA LEU A 45 -4.28 -21.91 -8.58
C LEU A 45 -5.66 -21.46 -8.10
N GLU A 46 -6.10 -21.94 -6.94
CA GLU A 46 -7.38 -21.57 -6.34
C GLU A 46 -7.45 -20.08 -6.05
N LEU A 47 -6.37 -19.50 -5.51
CA LEU A 47 -6.28 -18.06 -5.26
C LEU A 47 -6.26 -17.28 -6.57
N TYR A 48 -5.52 -17.75 -7.56
CA TYR A 48 -5.46 -17.12 -8.88
C TYR A 48 -6.83 -17.08 -9.55
N ASP A 49 -7.56 -18.21 -9.57
CA ASP A 49 -8.88 -18.29 -10.20
C ASP A 49 -9.93 -17.44 -9.45
N ALA A 50 -9.87 -17.44 -8.12
CA ALA A 50 -10.79 -16.65 -7.29
C ALA A 50 -10.61 -15.13 -7.45
N LYS A 51 -9.36 -14.66 -7.63
CA LYS A 51 -9.02 -13.24 -7.64
C LYS A 51 -8.27 -12.80 -8.91
N LYS A 52 -8.53 -13.42 -10.04
CA LYS A 52 -7.79 -13.30 -11.30
C LYS A 52 -7.56 -11.86 -11.77
N LEU A 53 -8.53 -10.97 -11.53
CA LEU A 53 -8.46 -9.57 -11.95
C LEU A 53 -7.42 -8.75 -11.18
N LEU A 54 -7.04 -9.19 -9.97
CA LEU A 54 -6.03 -8.52 -9.17
C LEU A 54 -4.60 -8.84 -9.59
N PHE A 55 -4.40 -9.91 -10.38
CA PHE A 55 -3.09 -10.33 -10.88
C PHE A 55 -2.75 -9.64 -12.22
N LYS A 56 -2.99 -8.34 -12.29
CA LYS A 56 -2.71 -7.54 -13.51
C LYS A 56 -1.28 -7.01 -13.46
N GLU A 57 -0.57 -7.13 -14.58
CA GLU A 57 0.77 -6.54 -14.74
C GLU A 57 0.70 -5.01 -14.66
N ASN A 58 1.74 -4.40 -14.13
CA ASN A 58 1.86 -2.97 -13.87
C ASN A 58 0.77 -2.42 -12.93
N SER A 59 0.33 -3.23 -11.96
CA SER A 59 -0.60 -2.80 -10.91
C SER A 59 0.00 -2.98 -9.53
N LEU A 60 -0.36 -2.09 -8.62
CA LEU A 60 -0.04 -2.18 -7.20
C LEU A 60 -1.02 -3.13 -6.50
N ALA A 61 -0.50 -3.98 -5.65
CA ALA A 61 -1.30 -4.87 -4.83
C ALA A 61 -0.63 -5.13 -3.48
N MET A 62 -1.43 -5.51 -2.50
CA MET A 62 -0.93 -6.08 -1.25
C MET A 62 -0.95 -7.61 -1.39
N ILE A 63 0.19 -8.24 -1.27
CA ILE A 63 0.32 -9.70 -1.26
C ILE A 63 0.60 -10.16 0.18
N LYS A 64 -0.23 -11.11 0.67
CA LYS A 64 0.04 -11.85 1.90
C LYS A 64 0.65 -13.20 1.54
N GLY A 65 1.66 -13.63 2.28
CA GLY A 65 2.30 -14.91 2.01
C GLY A 65 3.46 -15.24 2.94
N ASN A 66 4.00 -16.43 2.73
CA ASN A 66 5.13 -16.94 3.50
C ASN A 66 6.38 -16.98 2.64
N VAL A 67 7.51 -16.60 3.22
CA VAL A 67 8.82 -16.75 2.58
C VAL A 67 9.19 -18.23 2.61
N VAL A 68 9.49 -18.78 1.43
CA VAL A 68 9.89 -20.18 1.26
C VAL A 68 11.18 -20.27 0.44
N ALA A 69 11.92 -21.36 0.62
CA ALA A 69 13.09 -21.63 -0.20
C ALA A 69 12.66 -21.85 -1.67
N ASP A 70 13.45 -21.32 -2.60
CA ASP A 70 13.29 -21.58 -4.02
C ASP A 70 14.21 -22.73 -4.47
N ASP A 71 13.64 -23.92 -4.51
CA ASP A 71 14.41 -25.14 -4.88
C ASP A 71 14.87 -25.17 -6.35
N TYR A 72 14.37 -24.25 -7.19
CA TYR A 72 14.73 -24.17 -8.62
C TYR A 72 15.92 -23.23 -8.91
N ARG A 73 16.27 -22.34 -7.97
CA ARG A 73 17.42 -21.43 -8.10
C ARG A 73 18.62 -21.90 -7.27
N LYS A 74 18.92 -23.18 -7.31
CA LYS A 74 20.14 -23.73 -6.68
C LYS A 74 21.34 -23.58 -7.61
N ASP A 75 21.80 -22.37 -7.83
CA ASP A 75 23.01 -22.14 -8.63
C ASP A 75 24.31 -22.34 -7.85
N ASN A 76 24.30 -22.39 -6.52
CA ASN A 76 25.43 -22.72 -5.66
C ASN A 76 24.95 -23.22 -4.28
N VAL A 77 25.74 -24.10 -3.67
CA VAL A 77 25.44 -24.76 -2.39
C VAL A 77 25.22 -23.80 -1.21
N ASP A 78 25.65 -22.54 -1.35
CA ASP A 78 25.59 -21.52 -0.29
C ASP A 78 24.52 -20.43 -0.52
N ASN A 79 23.82 -20.42 -1.66
CA ASN A 79 22.78 -19.42 -1.97
C ASN A 79 21.43 -20.10 -2.24
N VAL A 80 20.69 -20.35 -1.18
CA VAL A 80 19.30 -20.78 -1.30
C VAL A 80 18.48 -19.57 -1.74
N GLY A 81 18.01 -19.58 -3.00
CA GLY A 81 17.06 -18.59 -3.47
C GLY A 81 15.81 -18.59 -2.58
N ILE A 82 15.19 -17.46 -2.43
CA ILE A 82 13.93 -17.32 -1.71
C ILE A 82 12.84 -16.85 -2.65
N LYS A 83 11.61 -17.26 -2.37
CA LYS A 83 10.38 -16.78 -3.03
C LYS A 83 9.28 -16.64 -2.01
N ILE A 84 8.21 -15.94 -2.38
CA ILE A 84 7.01 -15.87 -1.58
C ILE A 84 6.00 -16.90 -2.11
N ARG A 85 5.35 -17.63 -1.20
CA ARG A 85 4.15 -18.38 -1.51
C ARG A 85 2.95 -17.57 -1.06
N ALA A 86 2.18 -17.03 -2.01
CA ALA A 86 1.02 -16.20 -1.71
C ALA A 86 -0.08 -17.02 -1.02
N SER A 87 -0.66 -16.46 0.02
CA SER A 87 -1.88 -16.94 0.68
C SER A 87 -3.08 -16.07 0.35
N ASP A 88 -2.84 -14.77 0.07
CA ASP A 88 -3.88 -13.84 -0.35
C ASP A 88 -3.31 -12.69 -1.19
N ILE A 89 -4.22 -11.99 -1.90
CA ILE A 89 -3.97 -10.73 -2.60
C ILE A 89 -5.17 -9.81 -2.44
N SER A 90 -4.91 -8.53 -2.21
CA SER A 90 -5.93 -7.48 -2.16
C SER A 90 -5.46 -6.22 -2.89
N PRO A 91 -6.40 -5.39 -3.37
CA PRO A 91 -6.08 -4.05 -3.86
C PRO A 91 -5.35 -3.25 -2.78
N ILE A 92 -4.43 -2.39 -3.18
CA ILE A 92 -3.60 -1.63 -2.25
C ILE A 92 -4.43 -0.64 -1.41
N ASP A 93 -5.45 -0.03 -1.98
CA ASP A 93 -6.38 0.89 -1.33
C ASP A 93 -7.16 0.21 -0.20
N ILE A 94 -7.67 -1.01 -0.43
CA ILE A 94 -8.33 -1.81 0.61
C ILE A 94 -7.35 -2.13 1.74
N ALA A 95 -6.14 -2.56 1.39
CA ALA A 95 -5.13 -2.88 2.39
C ALA A 95 -4.71 -1.65 3.22
N ARG A 96 -4.59 -0.48 2.59
CA ARG A 96 -4.36 0.80 3.30
C ARG A 96 -5.48 1.08 4.30
N SER A 97 -6.74 0.89 3.89
CA SER A 97 -7.91 1.11 4.76
C SER A 97 -7.99 0.11 5.92
N GLU A 98 -7.51 -1.12 5.73
CA GLU A 98 -7.46 -2.14 6.79
C GLU A 98 -6.32 -1.91 7.81
N THR A 99 -5.22 -1.28 7.37
CA THR A 99 -4.02 -1.08 8.20
C THR A 99 -3.93 0.29 8.82
N SER A 100 -4.65 1.28 8.28
CA SER A 100 -4.63 2.65 8.77
C SER A 100 -5.99 3.04 9.36
N SER A 101 -5.96 3.63 10.54
CA SER A 101 -7.16 4.12 11.24
C SER A 101 -7.34 5.63 11.10
N LYS A 102 -6.29 6.33 10.74
CA LYS A 102 -6.28 7.80 10.65
C LYS A 102 -5.28 8.31 9.62
N ILE A 103 -5.57 9.49 9.10
CA ILE A 103 -4.64 10.33 8.34
C ILE A 103 -4.40 11.63 9.10
N THR A 104 -3.16 12.05 9.17
CA THR A 104 -2.79 13.35 9.75
C THR A 104 -2.28 14.24 8.63
N LEU A 105 -2.92 15.39 8.43
CA LEU A 105 -2.49 16.43 7.50
C LEU A 105 -1.61 17.41 8.29
N ASN A 106 -0.36 17.58 7.86
CA ASN A 106 0.58 18.51 8.47
C ASN A 106 0.44 19.86 7.77
N ILE A 107 0.19 20.92 8.54
CA ILE A 107 -0.03 22.26 8.03
C ILE A 107 0.92 23.19 8.79
N ASP A 108 1.76 23.90 8.06
CA ASP A 108 2.58 24.95 8.63
C ASP A 108 1.87 26.31 8.58
N ARG A 109 2.48 27.33 9.18
CA ARG A 109 1.91 28.67 9.21
C ARG A 109 1.72 29.28 7.82
N PRO A 110 2.68 29.25 6.88
CA PRO A 110 2.47 29.74 5.51
C PRO A 110 1.31 29.05 4.80
N GLN A 111 1.16 27.72 4.95
CA GLN A 111 0.06 26.95 4.38
C GLN A 111 -1.28 27.35 5.01
N LEU A 112 -1.32 27.57 6.33
CA LEU A 112 -2.52 27.99 7.03
C LEU A 112 -2.97 29.39 6.58
N GLU A 113 -2.02 30.33 6.42
CA GLU A 113 -2.28 31.70 5.96
C GLU A 113 -2.73 31.72 4.47
N ALA A 114 -2.26 30.77 3.67
CA ALA A 114 -2.63 30.62 2.26
C ALA A 114 -3.93 29.80 2.06
N LEU A 115 -4.51 29.23 3.12
CA LEU A 115 -5.73 28.45 3.04
C LEU A 115 -6.91 29.34 2.63
N GLU A 116 -7.22 29.30 1.35
CA GLU A 116 -8.46 29.92 0.82
C GLU A 116 -9.68 29.02 1.09
N ASN A 117 -10.85 29.61 1.12
CA ASN A 117 -12.11 28.86 1.26
C ASN A 117 -12.26 27.77 0.20
N SER A 118 -11.73 27.98 -1.01
CA SER A 118 -11.71 27.01 -2.11
C SER A 118 -10.96 25.72 -1.75
N VAL A 119 -9.84 25.80 -1.03
CA VAL A 119 -9.08 24.64 -0.57
C VAL A 119 -9.88 23.83 0.46
N VAL A 120 -10.52 24.54 1.38
CA VAL A 120 -11.39 23.91 2.40
C VAL A 120 -12.58 23.22 1.72
N GLU A 121 -13.21 23.85 0.73
CA GLU A 121 -14.31 23.25 -0.03
C GLU A 121 -13.86 21.99 -0.80
N GLU A 122 -12.69 22.01 -1.42
CA GLU A 122 -12.14 20.83 -2.12
C GLU A 122 -11.82 19.71 -1.14
N LEU A 123 -11.26 20.04 0.03
CA LEU A 123 -11.00 19.06 1.09
C LEU A 123 -12.32 18.42 1.56
N LEU A 124 -13.35 19.21 1.80
CA LEU A 124 -14.66 18.70 2.25
C LEU A 124 -15.32 17.77 1.23
N LYS A 125 -15.03 17.91 -0.06
CA LYS A 125 -15.51 16.99 -1.11
C LYS A 125 -14.86 15.59 -1.03
N LEU A 126 -13.76 15.43 -0.27
CA LEU A 126 -13.12 14.13 -0.04
C LEU A 126 -13.83 13.32 1.05
N ASN A 127 -14.85 13.87 1.69
CA ASN A 127 -15.56 13.17 2.77
C ASN A 127 -16.15 11.84 2.29
N ALA A 128 -15.84 10.76 2.99
CA ALA A 128 -16.24 9.40 2.67
C ALA A 128 -16.77 8.69 3.92
N ASN A 129 -17.93 8.05 3.82
CA ASN A 129 -18.54 7.34 4.95
C ASN A 129 -17.68 6.20 5.50
N ASN A 130 -16.92 5.53 4.63
CA ASN A 130 -16.08 4.38 4.96
C ASN A 130 -14.58 4.74 4.99
N GLY A 131 -14.24 6.00 5.22
CA GLY A 131 -12.87 6.48 5.28
C GLY A 131 -12.25 6.39 6.67
N VAL A 132 -10.99 6.78 6.75
CA VAL A 132 -10.24 6.93 8.00
C VAL A 132 -10.46 8.30 8.63
N GLU A 133 -10.23 8.38 9.94
CA GLU A 133 -10.33 9.64 10.69
C GLU A 133 -9.26 10.65 10.23
N VAL A 134 -9.62 11.93 10.20
CA VAL A 134 -8.71 13.01 9.80
C VAL A 134 -8.27 13.81 11.00
N TYR A 135 -6.97 14.04 11.08
CA TYR A 135 -6.33 14.92 12.05
C TYR A 135 -5.59 16.02 11.31
N LEU A 136 -5.65 17.23 11.85
CA LEU A 136 -4.81 18.34 11.43
C LEU A 136 -3.69 18.50 12.46
N ASN A 137 -2.46 18.50 12.01
CA ASN A 137 -1.29 18.81 12.82
C ASN A 137 -0.74 20.14 12.37
N PHE A 138 -0.80 21.14 13.23
CA PHE A 138 -0.26 22.47 12.98
C PHE A 138 1.04 22.66 13.74
N GLU A 139 2.06 23.11 13.06
CA GLU A 139 3.36 23.45 13.66
C GLU A 139 3.81 24.83 13.22
N ASP A 140 4.18 25.65 14.21
CA ASP A 140 4.82 26.96 14.03
C ASP A 140 6.13 26.96 14.81
N ASN A 141 7.23 26.80 14.08
CA ASN A 141 8.57 26.71 14.67
C ASN A 141 9.04 28.06 15.25
N ASP A 142 8.58 29.18 14.70
CA ASP A 142 8.97 30.52 15.16
C ASP A 142 8.35 30.83 16.52
N LEU A 143 7.13 30.38 16.75
CA LEU A 143 6.41 30.55 18.00
C LEU A 143 6.55 29.37 18.96
N ASN A 144 7.23 28.30 18.53
CA ASN A 144 7.32 27.02 19.25
C ASN A 144 5.94 26.47 19.64
N LEU A 145 4.99 26.56 18.72
CA LEU A 145 3.62 26.08 18.87
C LEU A 145 3.40 24.79 18.08
N SER A 146 2.75 23.85 18.71
CA SER A 146 2.28 22.63 18.06
C SER A 146 0.87 22.32 18.54
N SER A 147 -0.01 21.94 17.63
CA SER A 147 -1.39 21.57 17.95
C SER A 147 -1.85 20.45 17.02
N LYS A 148 -2.50 19.43 17.60
CA LYS A 148 -3.12 18.35 16.85
C LYS A 148 -4.62 18.32 17.13
N ILE A 149 -5.41 18.46 16.08
CA ILE A 149 -6.87 18.58 16.15
C ILE A 149 -7.49 17.44 15.35
N LYS A 150 -8.41 16.69 15.96
CA LYS A 150 -9.27 15.75 15.25
C LYS A 150 -10.39 16.53 14.55
N VAL A 151 -10.61 16.24 13.27
CA VAL A 151 -11.75 16.82 12.52
C VAL A 151 -12.95 15.91 12.71
N ASP A 152 -13.87 16.31 13.57
CA ASP A 152 -15.05 15.52 13.87
C ASP A 152 -15.98 15.38 12.66
N SER A 153 -16.57 14.20 12.53
CA SER A 153 -17.54 13.86 11.47
C SER A 153 -16.99 13.95 10.04
N PHE A 154 -15.66 13.98 9.89
CA PHE A 154 -14.98 14.02 8.61
C PHE A 154 -14.05 12.82 8.47
N LYS A 155 -14.21 12.07 7.38
CA LYS A 155 -13.40 10.90 7.05
C LYS A 155 -12.98 10.96 5.60
N ILE A 156 -11.80 10.45 5.28
CA ILE A 156 -11.26 10.42 3.91
C ILE A 156 -11.01 8.97 3.48
N SER A 157 -11.39 8.63 2.23
CA SER A 157 -11.03 7.34 1.64
C SER A 157 -9.52 7.32 1.34
N LEU A 158 -8.91 6.13 1.40
CA LEU A 158 -7.47 5.97 1.09
C LEU A 158 -7.24 5.48 -0.34
N GLU A 159 -8.04 5.99 -1.28
CA GLU A 159 -7.89 5.74 -2.71
C GLU A 159 -6.79 6.63 -3.32
N ASP A 160 -6.15 6.15 -4.37
CA ASP A 160 -5.08 6.90 -5.05
C ASP A 160 -5.55 8.28 -5.54
N SER A 161 -6.80 8.38 -6.02
CA SER A 161 -7.43 9.66 -6.42
C SER A 161 -7.56 10.67 -5.28
N THR A 162 -7.65 10.19 -4.04
CA THR A 162 -7.66 11.04 -2.84
C THR A 162 -6.27 11.58 -2.56
N PHE A 163 -5.25 10.75 -2.64
CA PHE A 163 -3.86 11.17 -2.46
C PHE A 163 -3.42 12.18 -3.52
N GLU A 164 -3.75 11.97 -4.79
CA GLU A 164 -3.50 12.95 -5.86
C GLU A 164 -4.10 14.33 -5.56
N LYS A 165 -5.26 14.37 -4.91
CA LYS A 165 -5.89 15.64 -4.50
C LYS A 165 -5.22 16.24 -3.28
N LEU A 166 -4.86 15.41 -2.29
CA LEU A 166 -4.12 15.87 -1.11
C LEU A 166 -2.76 16.45 -1.50
N ASP A 167 -2.04 15.80 -2.43
CA ASP A 167 -0.77 16.30 -2.96
C ASP A 167 -0.92 17.67 -3.63
N LYS A 168 -2.01 17.88 -4.38
CA LYS A 168 -2.31 19.17 -5.01
C LYS A 168 -2.67 20.27 -4.01
N LEU A 169 -3.36 19.92 -2.91
CA LEU A 169 -3.85 20.88 -1.92
C LEU A 169 -2.79 21.22 -0.88
N PHE A 170 -1.99 20.25 -0.44
CA PHE A 170 -1.08 20.37 0.68
C PHE A 170 0.39 20.14 0.29
N GLY A 171 0.66 19.57 -0.89
CA GLY A 171 1.98 19.10 -1.32
C GLY A 171 2.25 17.66 -0.90
N GLU A 172 3.14 17.01 -1.65
CA GLU A 172 3.64 15.68 -1.32
C GLU A 172 4.29 15.70 0.07
N GLU A 173 4.23 14.58 0.80
CA GLU A 173 4.80 14.39 2.14
C GLU A 173 4.15 15.20 3.29
N ASN A 174 3.14 16.02 3.04
CA ASN A 174 2.45 16.78 4.08
C ASN A 174 1.31 16.02 4.76
N TYR A 175 1.31 14.70 4.66
CA TYR A 175 0.38 13.85 5.41
C TYR A 175 1.04 12.54 5.85
N THR A 176 0.52 11.95 6.91
CA THR A 176 0.98 10.66 7.44
C THR A 176 -0.20 9.75 7.74
N LEU A 177 -0.04 8.46 7.44
CA LEU A 177 -1.00 7.39 7.78
C LEU A 177 -0.58 6.69 9.08
N ALA A 178 -1.55 6.29 9.90
CA ALA A 178 -1.30 5.52 11.11
C ALA A 178 -2.52 4.65 11.52
#